data_d804068625f337be73767afabceea359
#
_entry.id   d804068625f337be73767afabceea359
#
_cell.length_a   1.000
_cell.length_b   1.000
_cell.length_c   1.000
_cell.angle_alpha   90.00
_cell.angle_beta   90.00
_cell.angle_gamma   90.00
#
_symmetry.space_group_name_H-M   'P 1'
#
loop_
_entity.id
_entity.type
_entity.pdbx_description
1 polymer ?
#
loop_
_entity_poly.entity_id
_entity_poly.type
_entity_poly.pdbx_seq_one_letter_code
_entity_poly.pdbx_strand_id
1 'polypeptide(L)'
;DIKPDDTYFCSADIGWITGHSYIVYGPLALGTTTMMYEGTPDYPERDRIWEIVDEYDATQLYTAPTAIRAFMKWGETFPDRHDLSSLRLLGTVGEPINPRAWKWYYKHIGDEECPIVDTWWQTETGGMMITTLPGIGDMKPGAAGPPLPGLDVQILDTLGEEVDPGKAGYLTVQKPWPGMLRTLYNNDERYIE
;
A
#
# COMPACT_ATOMS: atom_id res chain seq x y z
N ASP A 1 0.25 10.37 -3.17
CA ASP A 1 -0.17 11.69 -3.63
C ASP A 1 -1.31 12.20 -2.73
N ILE A 2 -0.95 12.66 -1.54
CA ILE A 2 -1.89 13.26 -0.58
C ILE A 2 -2.12 14.73 -0.96
N LYS A 3 -3.39 15.15 -0.94
CA LYS A 3 -3.83 16.52 -1.19
C LYS A 3 -4.44 17.11 0.07
N PRO A 4 -4.52 18.46 0.17
CA PRO A 4 -5.02 19.12 1.39
C PRO A 4 -6.44 18.72 1.80
N ASP A 5 -7.28 18.40 0.84
CA ASP A 5 -8.70 18.07 1.06
C ASP A 5 -8.97 16.56 1.14
N ASP A 6 -7.90 15.74 1.19
CA ASP A 6 -8.07 14.30 1.29
C ASP A 6 -8.56 13.83 2.65
N THR A 7 -9.46 12.86 2.63
CA THR A 7 -9.78 11.97 3.74
C THR A 7 -9.15 10.62 3.45
N TYR A 8 -8.09 10.31 4.19
CA TYR A 8 -7.28 9.11 3.96
C TYR A 8 -7.69 7.98 4.88
N PHE A 9 -8.01 6.83 4.31
CA PHE A 9 -8.35 5.62 5.04
C PHE A 9 -7.34 4.51 4.77
N CYS A 10 -6.63 4.10 5.82
CA CYS A 10 -5.78 2.93 5.80
C CYS A 10 -6.34 1.88 6.77
N SER A 11 -6.67 0.70 6.24
CA SER A 11 -7.26 -0.39 7.04
C SER A 11 -6.22 -1.29 7.71
N ALA A 12 -4.95 -0.89 7.75
CA ALA A 12 -3.91 -1.65 8.42
C ALA A 12 -4.09 -1.63 9.95
N ASP A 13 -3.69 -2.72 10.60
CA ASP A 13 -3.65 -2.81 12.05
C ASP A 13 -2.56 -1.91 12.63
N ILE A 14 -2.89 -1.15 13.69
CA ILE A 14 -1.95 -0.26 14.38
C ILE A 14 -0.82 -1.01 15.09
N GLY A 15 -0.94 -2.30 15.29
CA GLY A 15 0.12 -3.17 15.83
C GLY A 15 1.27 -3.41 14.84
N TRP A 16 1.08 -3.07 13.55
CA TRP A 16 2.10 -3.18 12.51
C TRP A 16 2.68 -1.83 12.13
N ILE A 17 3.90 -1.83 11.59
CA ILE A 17 4.56 -0.60 11.14
C ILE A 17 3.73 0.17 10.10
N THR A 18 2.94 -0.50 9.27
CA THR A 18 2.05 0.16 8.31
C THR A 18 1.05 1.07 9.01
N GLY A 19 0.44 0.61 10.11
CA GLY A 19 -0.44 1.44 10.93
C GLY A 19 0.28 2.66 11.50
N HIS A 20 1.50 2.49 11.99
CA HIS A 20 2.31 3.60 12.51
C HIS A 20 2.65 4.61 11.41
N SER A 21 3.25 4.15 10.31
CA SER A 21 3.74 5.03 9.25
C SER A 21 2.62 5.64 8.41
N TYR A 22 1.57 4.86 8.11
CA TYR A 22 0.55 5.23 7.13
C TYR A 22 -0.86 5.45 7.69
N ILE A 23 -1.08 5.36 9.00
CA ILE A 23 -2.29 5.87 9.65
C ILE A 23 -1.93 7.10 10.49
N VAL A 24 -0.85 7.01 11.28
CA VAL A 24 -0.54 8.04 12.27
C VAL A 24 0.47 9.05 11.74
N TYR A 25 1.73 8.61 11.53
CA TYR A 25 2.81 9.58 11.34
C TYR A 25 2.79 10.26 9.97
N GLY A 26 2.67 9.52 8.88
CA GLY A 26 2.72 10.07 7.53
C GLY A 26 1.58 11.04 7.22
N PRO A 27 0.31 10.63 7.34
CA PRO A 27 -0.82 11.50 7.07
C PRO A 27 -0.85 12.74 7.97
N LEU A 28 -0.62 12.59 9.28
CA LEU A 28 -0.63 13.71 10.22
C LEU A 28 0.53 14.68 9.99
N ALA A 29 1.71 14.18 9.61
CA ALA A 29 2.84 15.04 9.25
C ALA A 29 2.57 15.89 8.01
N LEU A 30 1.68 15.44 7.13
CA LEU A 30 1.23 16.15 5.94
C LEU A 30 -0.02 17.00 6.18
N GLY A 31 -0.57 17.01 7.40
CA GLY A 31 -1.78 17.75 7.74
C GLY A 31 -3.06 17.19 7.12
N THR A 32 -3.07 15.91 6.77
CA THR A 32 -4.20 15.24 6.13
C THR A 32 -5.14 14.65 7.17
N THR A 33 -6.43 14.68 6.91
CA THR A 33 -7.41 13.91 7.68
C THR A 33 -7.13 12.43 7.49
N THR A 34 -6.89 11.72 8.59
CA THR A 34 -6.70 10.27 8.58
C THR A 34 -7.75 9.58 9.43
N MET A 35 -8.26 8.46 8.95
CA MET A 35 -9.26 7.67 9.64
C MET A 35 -8.64 6.46 10.31
N MET A 36 -9.08 6.18 11.53
CA MET A 36 -8.72 4.99 12.28
C MET A 36 -10.00 4.26 12.69
N TYR A 37 -10.09 3.01 12.30
CA TYR A 37 -11.23 2.15 12.60
C TYR A 37 -10.87 1.07 13.62
N GLU A 38 -11.60 1.01 14.73
CA GLU A 38 -11.48 -0.04 15.74
C GLU A 38 -12.50 -1.14 15.46
N GLY A 39 -12.10 -2.13 14.67
CA GLY A 39 -12.96 -3.25 14.32
C GLY A 39 -12.40 -4.13 13.20
N THR A 40 -13.16 -5.14 12.85
CA THR A 40 -12.85 -6.02 11.71
C THR A 40 -13.63 -5.59 10.47
N PRO A 41 -13.12 -5.87 9.26
CA PRO A 41 -13.75 -5.40 8.02
C PRO A 41 -15.10 -6.05 7.71
N ASP A 42 -15.50 -7.08 8.47
CA ASP A 42 -16.74 -7.84 8.32
C ASP A 42 -17.71 -7.69 9.51
N TYR A 43 -17.49 -6.72 10.38
CA TYR A 43 -18.37 -6.46 11.52
C TYR A 43 -18.86 -5.01 11.55
N PRO A 44 -20.17 -4.75 11.76
CA PRO A 44 -21.25 -5.74 12.00
C PRO A 44 -21.66 -6.53 10.74
N GLU A 45 -21.36 -6.01 9.54
CA GLU A 45 -21.66 -6.60 8.24
C GLU A 45 -20.43 -6.56 7.32
N ARG A 46 -20.44 -7.34 6.24
CA ARG A 46 -19.32 -7.46 5.28
C ARG A 46 -19.12 -6.25 4.37
N ASP A 47 -19.96 -5.28 4.46
CA ASP A 47 -19.86 -3.99 3.76
C ASP A 47 -19.28 -2.87 4.62
N ARG A 48 -18.84 -3.18 5.86
CA ARG A 48 -18.37 -2.16 6.81
C ARG A 48 -17.29 -1.22 6.27
N ILE A 49 -16.36 -1.73 5.50
CA ILE A 49 -15.30 -0.88 4.89
C ILE A 49 -15.91 0.10 3.88
N TRP A 50 -16.88 -0.36 3.10
CA TRP A 50 -17.57 0.47 2.11
C TRP A 50 -18.49 1.49 2.75
N GLU A 51 -19.19 1.11 3.81
CA GLU A 51 -19.97 2.01 4.65
C GLU A 51 -19.11 3.15 5.22
N ILE A 52 -17.89 2.85 5.70
CA ILE A 52 -16.94 3.86 6.18
C ILE A 52 -16.49 4.79 5.05
N VAL A 53 -16.21 4.26 3.87
CA VAL A 53 -15.83 5.07 2.70
C VAL A 53 -16.95 6.03 2.32
N ASP A 54 -18.19 5.55 2.24
CA ASP A 54 -19.41 6.30 1.92
C ASP A 54 -19.71 7.38 2.99
N GLU A 55 -19.78 6.97 4.27
CA GLU A 55 -20.15 7.85 5.39
C GLU A 55 -19.19 9.03 5.59
N TYR A 56 -17.90 8.82 5.34
CA TYR A 56 -16.85 9.81 5.61
C TYR A 56 -16.23 10.41 4.34
N ASP A 57 -16.79 10.15 3.17
CA ASP A 57 -16.25 10.61 1.89
C ASP A 57 -14.75 10.33 1.75
N ALA A 58 -14.32 9.09 2.06
CA ALA A 58 -12.91 8.73 1.98
C ALA A 58 -12.41 8.87 0.53
N THR A 59 -11.35 9.64 0.33
CA THR A 59 -10.79 9.90 -0.99
C THR A 59 -9.68 8.92 -1.39
N GLN A 60 -9.12 8.24 -0.40
CA GLN A 60 -8.07 7.23 -0.60
C GLN A 60 -8.33 6.03 0.29
N LEU A 61 -8.18 4.83 -0.27
CA LEU A 61 -8.23 3.58 0.48
C LEU A 61 -6.93 2.79 0.30
N TYR A 62 -6.22 2.55 1.42
CA TYR A 62 -4.98 1.78 1.46
C TYR A 62 -5.16 0.53 2.29
N THR A 63 -5.05 -0.65 1.66
CA THR A 63 -5.39 -1.92 2.29
C THR A 63 -4.48 -3.06 1.83
N ALA A 64 -4.59 -4.22 2.48
CA ALA A 64 -3.80 -5.39 2.12
C ALA A 64 -4.47 -6.25 1.04
N PRO A 65 -3.71 -6.88 0.13
CA PRO A 65 -4.23 -7.85 -0.83
C PRO A 65 -5.03 -9.00 -0.21
N THR A 66 -4.70 -9.41 1.01
CA THR A 66 -5.49 -10.39 1.76
C THR A 66 -6.90 -9.89 2.05
N ALA A 67 -7.08 -8.61 2.43
CA ALA A 67 -8.40 -8.01 2.60
C ALA A 67 -9.15 -7.97 1.28
N ILE A 68 -8.51 -7.55 0.19
CA ILE A 68 -9.13 -7.52 -1.15
C ILE A 68 -9.62 -8.92 -1.56
N ARG A 69 -8.82 -9.96 -1.33
CA ARG A 69 -9.25 -11.35 -1.59
C ARG A 69 -10.44 -11.78 -0.74
N ALA A 70 -10.55 -11.31 0.50
CA ALA A 70 -11.73 -11.54 1.34
C ALA A 70 -12.96 -10.82 0.77
N PHE A 71 -12.83 -9.56 0.38
CA PHE A 71 -13.90 -8.79 -0.26
C PHE A 71 -14.41 -9.47 -1.54
N MET A 72 -13.49 -9.91 -2.41
CA MET A 72 -13.83 -10.70 -3.60
C MET A 72 -14.65 -11.96 -3.28
N LYS A 73 -14.27 -12.67 -2.20
CA LYS A 73 -14.97 -13.88 -1.77
C LYS A 73 -16.34 -13.59 -1.20
N TRP A 74 -16.54 -12.45 -0.56
CA TRP A 74 -17.84 -12.05 -0.01
C TRP A 74 -18.80 -11.63 -1.12
N GLY A 75 -18.29 -11.08 -2.21
CA GLY A 75 -19.05 -10.73 -3.41
C GLY A 75 -19.23 -9.24 -3.62
N GLU A 76 -19.59 -8.91 -4.84
CA GLU A 76 -19.68 -7.54 -5.34
C GLU A 76 -20.89 -6.78 -4.81
N THR A 77 -21.92 -7.50 -4.37
CA THR A 77 -23.14 -6.90 -3.82
C THR A 77 -22.95 -6.07 -2.56
N PHE A 78 -21.82 -6.23 -1.87
CA PHE A 78 -21.50 -5.43 -0.69
C PHE A 78 -21.02 -4.02 -1.05
N PRO A 79 -19.98 -3.84 -1.88
CA PRO A 79 -19.61 -2.50 -2.32
C PRO A 79 -20.71 -1.81 -3.14
N ASP A 80 -21.50 -2.54 -3.93
CA ASP A 80 -22.59 -1.97 -4.76
C ASP A 80 -23.70 -1.26 -3.97
N ARG A 81 -23.73 -1.41 -2.65
CA ARG A 81 -24.74 -0.76 -1.76
C ARG A 81 -24.34 0.65 -1.33
N HIS A 82 -23.10 1.03 -1.60
CA HIS A 82 -22.48 2.25 -1.07
C HIS A 82 -21.99 3.16 -2.19
N ASP A 83 -22.00 4.45 -1.93
CA ASP A 83 -21.38 5.43 -2.84
C ASP A 83 -19.87 5.49 -2.61
N LEU A 84 -19.10 4.95 -3.53
CA LEU A 84 -17.65 4.96 -3.51
C LEU A 84 -17.04 6.04 -4.42
N SER A 85 -17.86 6.94 -4.97
CA SER A 85 -17.44 7.96 -5.93
C SER A 85 -16.48 9.01 -5.36
N SER A 86 -16.38 9.10 -4.03
CA SER A 86 -15.37 9.91 -3.34
C SER A 86 -13.94 9.39 -3.53
N LEU A 87 -13.77 8.09 -3.79
CA LEU A 87 -12.45 7.49 -3.99
C LEU A 87 -11.79 8.02 -5.26
N ARG A 88 -10.56 8.50 -5.12
CA ARG A 88 -9.71 8.97 -6.24
C ARG A 88 -8.39 8.20 -6.36
N LEU A 89 -8.03 7.42 -5.33
CA LEU A 89 -6.80 6.64 -5.27
C LEU A 89 -7.00 5.39 -4.42
N LEU A 90 -6.58 4.26 -4.97
CA LEU A 90 -6.51 3.01 -4.26
C LEU A 90 -5.06 2.60 -4.02
N GLY A 91 -4.80 1.94 -2.90
CA GLY A 91 -3.46 1.47 -2.60
C GLY A 91 -3.45 0.07 -2.02
N THR A 92 -2.33 -0.63 -2.21
CA THR A 92 -2.09 -1.97 -1.68
C THR A 92 -0.74 -2.07 -0.98
N VAL A 93 -0.69 -2.86 0.09
CA VAL A 93 0.48 -2.95 0.97
C VAL A 93 0.59 -4.30 1.68
N GLY A 94 1.81 -4.68 2.01
CA GLY A 94 2.13 -5.76 2.95
C GLY A 94 2.43 -7.10 2.30
N GLU A 95 1.95 -7.34 1.10
CA GLU A 95 2.23 -8.53 0.31
C GLU A 95 2.01 -8.26 -1.19
N PRO A 96 2.59 -9.06 -2.10
CA PRO A 96 2.31 -8.92 -3.52
C PRO A 96 0.82 -9.16 -3.83
N ILE A 97 0.24 -8.27 -4.62
CA ILE A 97 -1.12 -8.45 -5.13
C ILE A 97 -1.11 -9.23 -6.43
N ASN A 98 -1.89 -10.31 -6.52
CA ASN A 98 -2.01 -11.02 -7.79
C ASN A 98 -2.87 -10.24 -8.79
N PRO A 99 -2.65 -10.43 -10.12
CA PRO A 99 -3.36 -9.66 -11.16
C PRO A 99 -4.88 -9.78 -11.11
N ARG A 100 -5.43 -10.90 -10.62
CA ARG A 100 -6.88 -11.08 -10.51
C ARG A 100 -7.47 -10.20 -9.41
N ALA A 101 -6.85 -10.14 -8.24
CA ALA A 101 -7.28 -9.29 -7.14
C ALA A 101 -7.09 -7.81 -7.50
N TRP A 102 -6.00 -7.45 -8.15
CA TRP A 102 -5.75 -6.12 -8.64
C TRP A 102 -6.85 -5.64 -9.61
N LYS A 103 -7.20 -6.46 -10.61
CA LYS A 103 -8.25 -6.15 -11.59
C LYS A 103 -9.63 -6.03 -10.96
N TRP A 104 -9.93 -6.88 -9.97
CA TRP A 104 -11.18 -6.79 -9.24
C TRP A 104 -11.27 -5.48 -8.45
N TYR A 105 -10.20 -5.12 -7.75
CA TYR A 105 -10.11 -3.89 -6.97
C TYR A 105 -10.24 -2.65 -7.85
N TYR A 106 -9.56 -2.64 -8.99
CA TYR A 106 -9.65 -1.59 -9.99
C TYR A 106 -11.06 -1.41 -10.54
N LYS A 107 -11.72 -2.53 -10.88
CA LYS A 107 -13.01 -2.52 -11.53
C LYS A 107 -14.17 -2.22 -10.56
N HIS A 108 -14.23 -2.91 -9.43
CA HIS A 108 -15.42 -2.89 -8.56
C HIS A 108 -15.33 -1.85 -7.44
N ILE A 109 -14.13 -1.38 -7.11
CA ILE A 109 -13.95 -0.36 -6.08
C ILE A 109 -13.48 0.96 -6.69
N GLY A 110 -12.67 0.91 -7.70
CA GLY A 110 -12.12 2.08 -8.38
C GLY A 110 -12.88 2.53 -9.62
N ASP A 111 -13.99 1.88 -9.96
CA ASP A 111 -14.81 2.15 -11.15
C ASP A 111 -14.01 2.29 -12.46
N GLU A 112 -12.92 1.53 -12.56
CA GLU A 112 -11.94 1.56 -13.67
C GLU A 112 -11.26 2.94 -13.88
N GLU A 113 -11.45 3.88 -12.96
CA GLU A 113 -10.88 5.24 -13.01
C GLU A 113 -9.85 5.51 -11.93
N CYS A 114 -10.01 4.96 -10.72
CA CYS A 114 -9.06 5.16 -9.64
C CYS A 114 -7.74 4.43 -9.92
N PRO A 115 -6.60 5.13 -9.97
CA PRO A 115 -5.32 4.46 -10.04
C PRO A 115 -5.06 3.61 -8.80
N ILE A 116 -4.40 2.45 -9.01
CA ILE A 116 -3.94 1.59 -7.93
C ILE A 116 -2.44 1.77 -7.73
N VAL A 117 -2.06 2.20 -6.54
CA VAL A 117 -0.68 2.32 -6.08
C VAL A 117 -0.33 1.07 -5.28
N ASP A 118 0.27 0.09 -5.93
CA ASP A 118 0.85 -1.07 -5.25
C ASP A 118 2.21 -0.68 -4.68
N THR A 119 2.48 -1.00 -3.43
CA THR A 119 3.66 -0.49 -2.73
C THR A 119 4.51 -1.62 -2.19
N TRP A 120 5.80 -1.60 -2.53
CA TRP A 120 6.78 -2.45 -1.89
C TRP A 120 7.62 -1.66 -0.89
N TRP A 121 7.67 -2.17 0.33
CA TRP A 121 8.52 -1.69 1.41
C TRP A 121 8.54 -2.69 2.56
N GLN A 122 9.36 -2.46 3.54
CA GLN A 122 9.52 -3.29 4.73
C GLN A 122 9.55 -2.42 5.98
N THR A 123 9.41 -3.03 7.15
CA THR A 123 9.64 -2.37 8.45
C THR A 123 11.00 -1.68 8.46
N GLU A 124 12.02 -2.38 7.95
CA GLU A 124 13.41 -1.95 7.90
C GLU A 124 13.66 -0.79 6.93
N THR A 125 12.79 -0.57 5.97
CA THR A 125 12.93 0.54 5.02
C THR A 125 12.30 1.85 5.50
N GLY A 126 11.46 1.80 6.52
CA GLY A 126 10.80 2.97 7.13
C GLY A 126 9.62 3.51 6.34
N GLY A 127 9.51 3.20 5.07
CA GLY A 127 8.45 3.65 4.18
C GLY A 127 8.57 3.06 2.78
N MET A 128 7.70 3.47 1.87
CA MET A 128 7.63 3.00 0.49
C MET A 128 8.95 3.24 -0.24
N MET A 129 9.39 2.23 -0.99
CA MET A 129 10.59 2.30 -1.81
C MET A 129 10.30 2.08 -3.28
N ILE A 130 9.36 1.19 -3.59
CA ILE A 130 9.01 0.83 -4.97
C ILE A 130 7.50 0.97 -5.10
N THR A 131 7.06 1.80 -6.04
CA THR A 131 5.64 2.01 -6.31
C THR A 131 5.43 2.75 -7.62
N THR A 132 4.27 2.56 -8.23
CA THR A 132 3.84 3.38 -9.37
C THR A 132 3.43 4.77 -8.89
N LEU A 133 3.85 5.79 -9.62
CA LEU A 133 3.41 7.16 -9.42
C LEU A 133 2.31 7.48 -10.43
N PRO A 134 1.04 7.64 -10.01
CA PRO A 134 -0.07 7.94 -10.90
C PRO A 134 0.19 9.18 -11.76
N GLY A 135 -0.10 9.08 -13.05
CA GLY A 135 0.15 10.15 -14.01
C GLY A 135 1.60 10.28 -14.51
N ILE A 136 2.54 9.50 -13.98
CA ILE A 136 3.94 9.48 -14.42
C ILE A 136 4.32 8.12 -15.04
N GLY A 137 3.85 7.05 -14.44
CA GLY A 137 4.15 5.68 -14.88
C GLY A 137 2.91 4.83 -15.10
N ASP A 138 3.06 3.80 -15.93
CA ASP A 138 1.99 2.84 -16.19
C ASP A 138 1.77 1.91 -15.00
N MET A 139 0.49 1.71 -14.67
CA MET A 139 0.10 0.70 -13.69
C MET A 139 0.10 -0.68 -14.33
N LYS A 140 0.68 -1.66 -13.65
CA LYS A 140 0.72 -3.04 -14.12
C LYS A 140 0.18 -3.98 -13.04
N PRO A 141 -0.92 -4.72 -13.32
CA PRO A 141 -1.45 -5.69 -12.37
C PRO A 141 -0.39 -6.69 -11.89
N GLY A 142 -0.15 -6.74 -10.58
CA GLY A 142 0.82 -7.64 -9.97
C GLY A 142 2.26 -7.14 -9.95
N ALA A 143 2.48 -5.84 -10.18
CA ALA A 143 3.80 -5.22 -10.05
C ALA A 143 3.70 -3.90 -9.28
N ALA A 144 4.59 -3.70 -8.31
CA ALA A 144 4.65 -2.47 -7.53
C ALA A 144 5.10 -1.26 -8.38
N GLY A 145 5.93 -1.47 -9.38
CA GLY A 145 6.41 -0.41 -10.26
C GLY A 145 7.91 -0.14 -10.13
N PRO A 146 8.37 1.07 -10.47
CA PRO A 146 9.77 1.47 -10.36
C PRO A 146 10.14 1.89 -8.93
N PRO A 147 11.44 1.94 -8.61
CA PRO A 147 11.92 2.59 -7.39
C PRO A 147 11.53 4.07 -7.36
N LEU A 148 11.25 4.59 -6.17
CA LEU A 148 11.02 6.02 -5.99
C LEU A 148 12.29 6.82 -6.33
N PRO A 149 12.15 8.08 -6.81
CA PRO A 149 13.30 8.93 -7.12
C PRO A 149 14.27 9.05 -5.95
N GLY A 150 15.55 8.85 -6.23
CA GLY A 150 16.63 8.89 -5.23
C GLY A 150 16.99 7.54 -4.62
N LEU A 151 16.26 6.48 -4.93
CA LEU A 151 16.59 5.12 -4.53
C LEU A 151 17.36 4.39 -5.65
N ASP A 152 18.45 3.75 -5.27
CA ASP A 152 19.28 2.95 -6.16
C ASP A 152 18.99 1.47 -5.87
N VAL A 153 18.15 0.86 -6.70
CA VAL A 153 17.66 -0.51 -6.53
C VAL A 153 18.11 -1.36 -7.72
N GLN A 154 18.62 -2.54 -7.41
CA GLN A 154 19.07 -3.52 -8.42
C GLN A 154 18.55 -4.92 -8.09
N ILE A 155 18.45 -5.77 -9.11
CA ILE A 155 18.15 -7.19 -8.94
C ILE A 155 19.46 -7.95 -9.21
N LEU A 156 19.97 -8.60 -8.18
CA LEU A 156 21.26 -9.30 -8.23
C LEU A 156 21.08 -10.82 -8.08
N ASP A 157 21.97 -11.57 -8.67
CA ASP A 157 22.07 -13.02 -8.45
C ASP A 157 22.78 -13.36 -7.12
N THR A 158 23.07 -14.64 -6.91
CA THR A 158 23.78 -15.13 -5.72
C THR A 158 25.26 -14.76 -5.68
N LEU A 159 25.83 -14.29 -6.79
CA LEU A 159 27.20 -13.85 -6.92
C LEU A 159 27.33 -12.32 -6.78
N GLY A 160 26.18 -11.61 -6.69
CA GLY A 160 26.15 -10.15 -6.62
C GLY A 160 26.20 -9.46 -7.99
N GLU A 161 25.99 -10.21 -9.07
CA GLU A 161 25.95 -9.67 -10.43
C GLU A 161 24.50 -9.31 -10.82
N GLU A 162 24.34 -8.22 -11.57
CA GLU A 162 23.01 -7.80 -12.04
C GLU A 162 22.42 -8.82 -13.03
N VAL A 163 21.15 -9.19 -12.80
CA VAL A 163 20.46 -10.15 -13.68
C VAL A 163 19.79 -9.45 -14.86
N ASP A 164 19.71 -10.14 -15.98
CA ASP A 164 18.98 -9.65 -17.16
C ASP A 164 17.50 -9.38 -16.85
N PRO A 165 16.88 -8.39 -17.54
CA PRO A 165 15.45 -8.15 -17.43
C PRO A 165 14.59 -9.41 -17.66
N GLY A 166 13.66 -9.66 -16.78
CA GLY A 166 12.80 -10.86 -16.81
C GLY A 166 13.37 -12.08 -16.08
N LYS A 167 14.56 -11.98 -15.51
CA LYS A 167 15.12 -12.99 -14.61
C LYS A 167 14.79 -12.65 -13.16
N ALA A 168 14.67 -13.70 -12.34
CA ALA A 168 14.50 -13.55 -10.89
C ALA A 168 15.86 -13.38 -10.21
N GLY A 169 15.90 -12.57 -9.15
CA GLY A 169 17.09 -12.35 -8.31
C GLY A 169 16.70 -11.73 -6.98
N TYR A 170 17.69 -11.31 -6.22
CA TYR A 170 17.52 -10.61 -4.96
C TYR A 170 17.33 -9.12 -5.21
N LEU A 171 16.24 -8.57 -4.67
CA LEU A 171 16.03 -7.12 -4.65
C LEU A 171 17.03 -6.50 -3.65
N THR A 172 17.91 -5.65 -4.14
CA THR A 172 18.95 -5.01 -3.34
C THR A 172 18.87 -3.49 -3.44
N VAL A 173 19.20 -2.81 -2.35
CA VAL A 173 19.28 -1.35 -2.29
C VAL A 173 20.74 -0.97 -2.15
N GLN A 174 21.29 -0.27 -3.15
CA GLN A 174 22.72 -0.06 -3.31
C GLN A 174 23.28 1.08 -2.46
N LYS A 175 22.40 1.98 -1.97
CA LYS A 175 22.80 3.16 -1.20
C LYS A 175 21.88 3.40 -0.02
N PRO A 176 22.38 3.95 1.09
CA PRO A 176 21.55 4.41 2.19
C PRO A 176 20.50 5.44 1.73
N TRP A 177 19.35 5.45 2.39
CA TRP A 177 18.26 6.40 2.16
C TRP A 177 17.76 7.00 3.50
N PRO A 178 17.04 8.13 3.48
CA PRO A 178 16.64 8.83 4.72
C PRO A 178 15.82 8.01 5.71
N GLY A 179 14.96 7.11 5.20
CA GLY A 179 14.10 6.24 6.01
C GLY A 179 14.77 4.95 6.50
N MET A 180 16.05 4.73 6.16
CA MET A 180 16.76 3.52 6.55
C MET A 180 16.80 3.36 8.07
N LEU A 181 16.59 2.14 8.52
CA LEU A 181 16.80 1.67 9.89
C LEU A 181 18.19 2.11 10.41
N ARG A 182 18.25 2.60 11.64
CA ARG A 182 19.48 3.15 12.23
C ARG A 182 20.10 2.26 13.30
N THR A 183 19.29 1.44 13.94
CA THR A 183 19.71 0.47 14.94
C THR A 183 18.56 -0.47 15.30
N LEU A 184 18.85 -1.54 16.02
CA LEU A 184 17.87 -2.40 16.67
C LEU A 184 17.89 -2.09 18.19
N TYR A 185 16.70 -1.92 18.77
CA TYR A 185 16.55 -1.59 20.18
C TYR A 185 17.25 -2.63 21.09
N ASN A 186 18.20 -2.17 21.90
CA ASN A 186 19.03 -2.99 22.76
C ASN A 186 19.76 -4.15 22.06
N ASN A 187 20.06 -4.04 20.75
CA ASN A 187 20.75 -5.08 20.00
C ASN A 187 21.56 -4.50 18.84
N ASP A 188 22.48 -3.60 19.17
CA ASP A 188 23.31 -2.91 18.16
C ASP A 188 24.25 -3.87 17.42
N GLU A 189 24.71 -4.94 18.06
CA GLU A 189 25.58 -5.94 17.43
C GLU A 189 24.86 -6.62 16.25
N ARG A 190 23.61 -7.04 16.44
CA ARG A 190 22.82 -7.63 15.36
C ARG A 190 22.48 -6.64 14.22
N TYR A 191 22.47 -5.35 14.51
CA TYR A 191 22.27 -4.35 13.47
C TYR A 191 23.47 -4.23 12.54
N ILE A 192 24.67 -4.51 13.03
CA ILE A 192 25.93 -4.42 12.26
C ILE A 192 26.22 -5.73 11.49
N GLU A 193 25.76 -6.89 12.00
CA GLU A 193 25.84 -8.18 11.31
C GLU A 193 24.99 -8.21 10.03
#